data_6cf9a1acfe8736f93657ddbc79406dc6
#
_entry.id   6cf9a1acfe8736f93657ddbc79406dc6
#
_cell.length_a   1.000
_cell.length_b   1.000
_cell.length_c   1.000
_cell.angle_alpha   90.00
_cell.angle_beta   90.00
_cell.angle_gamma   90.00
#
_symmetry.space_group_name_H-M   'P 1'
#
loop_
_entity.id
_entity.type
_entity.pdbx_description
1 polymer ?
#
loop_
_entity_poly.entity_id
_entity_poly.type
_entity_poly.pdbx_seq_one_letter_code
_entity_poly.pdbx_strand_id
1 'polypeptide(L)'
;MTTALVLSRTFPYSAERVHGIYQRLGTQVEALAKVVDRVECLFLVPVDQDCAPDVIREHEARLRRLWSPAISLRLAPTILDDVPQGRWRRIGQGVFDFHAQLIARPTSTEGAISAVSAALDARPDIILVHRLDSMSPLLKIARRSPEKLRGVPVFFDMDDIEHVTSFRRLLLDPAWPAQRLLLLQLPALIFAEIRAMSVAAATFVCSEADRRHLARLTRSARVYTVPNSVRFPPLQATDVSEPLVLFVGTMGYRPNAQAADSLVQEIWPAVRARVPAARLAIIGPRPERAASYRSADESVTFTGFVNDLDHWYRRARVVCCPIYHGGGTRVKIIEAAAHAKAIVSTHLGAEGLNFEDGREIILRDVPAELAEACVRLLGDPSAAAQLGRAALRKAHCAYERGTVVTQLADLFRACYSDAAHRSQRTA
;
A
#
# COMPACT_ATOMS: atom_id res chain seq x y z
N MET A 1 29.88 -1.38 -11.79
CA MET A 1 28.99 -1.26 -10.61
C MET A 1 27.63 -0.87 -11.11
N THR A 2 26.68 -1.78 -11.03
CA THR A 2 25.30 -1.57 -11.50
C THR A 2 24.48 -0.79 -10.49
N THR A 3 23.65 0.15 -10.98
CA THR A 3 22.91 1.06 -10.10
C THR A 3 21.42 1.09 -10.50
N ALA A 4 20.53 0.99 -9.50
CA ALA A 4 19.11 1.25 -9.68
C ALA A 4 18.74 2.60 -9.06
N LEU A 5 17.88 3.36 -9.75
CA LEU A 5 17.23 4.55 -9.24
C LEU A 5 15.79 4.19 -8.82
N VAL A 6 15.47 4.38 -7.55
CA VAL A 6 14.11 4.26 -7.02
C VAL A 6 13.54 5.65 -6.81
N LEU A 7 12.43 5.95 -7.47
CA LEU A 7 11.73 7.23 -7.37
C LEU A 7 10.42 7.05 -6.63
N SER A 8 10.24 7.76 -5.52
CA SER A 8 9.01 7.72 -4.74
C SER A 8 8.71 9.05 -4.06
N ARG A 9 7.43 9.37 -3.91
CA ARG A 9 6.93 10.42 -3.02
C ARG A 9 6.69 9.90 -1.60
N THR A 10 6.60 8.59 -1.44
CA THR A 10 6.25 7.95 -0.18
C THR A 10 7.50 7.73 0.66
N PHE A 11 7.90 8.75 1.42
CA PHE A 11 9.06 8.68 2.32
C PHE A 11 8.68 8.16 3.70
N PRO A 12 9.37 7.15 4.24
CA PRO A 12 9.10 6.60 5.56
C PRO A 12 9.71 7.49 6.67
N TYR A 13 8.99 8.53 7.07
CA TYR A 13 9.44 9.52 8.07
C TYR A 13 9.76 8.91 9.44
N SER A 14 9.10 7.82 9.81
CA SER A 14 9.33 7.15 11.09
C SER A 14 9.45 5.64 10.90
N ALA A 15 10.47 5.04 11.51
CA ALA A 15 10.64 3.59 11.53
C ALA A 15 9.52 2.85 12.27
N GLU A 16 8.91 3.55 13.23
CA GLU A 16 7.87 3.02 14.11
C GLU A 16 6.51 2.93 13.42
N ARG A 17 6.32 3.63 12.30
CA ARG A 17 5.07 3.60 11.54
C ARG A 17 5.22 2.67 10.33
N VAL A 18 5.11 1.37 10.57
CA VAL A 18 5.07 0.39 9.48
C VAL A 18 3.70 0.45 8.82
N HIS A 19 3.56 1.28 7.77
CA HIS A 19 2.39 1.26 6.90
C HIS A 19 2.62 0.28 5.75
N GLY A 20 1.55 -0.39 5.30
CA GLY A 20 1.62 -1.35 4.21
C GLY A 20 2.35 -0.83 2.96
N ILE A 21 2.17 0.46 2.64
CA ILE A 21 2.84 1.13 1.53
C ILE A 21 4.38 1.18 1.67
N TYR A 22 4.91 1.33 2.90
CA TYR A 22 6.36 1.28 3.15
C TYR A 22 6.88 -0.15 3.11
N GLN A 23 6.08 -1.12 3.53
CA GLN A 23 6.42 -2.55 3.41
C GLN A 23 6.57 -2.95 1.94
N ARG A 24 5.64 -2.48 1.07
CA ARG A 24 5.70 -2.73 -0.36
C ARG A 24 6.95 -2.14 -0.99
N LEU A 25 7.20 -0.85 -0.77
CA LEU A 25 8.40 -0.19 -1.30
C LEU A 25 9.68 -0.88 -0.79
N GLY A 26 9.74 -1.22 0.49
CA GLY A 26 10.87 -1.97 1.07
C GLY A 26 11.09 -3.34 0.41
N THR A 27 10.01 -4.09 0.10
CA THR A 27 10.09 -5.36 -0.62
C THR A 27 10.73 -5.17 -2.00
N GLN A 28 10.38 -4.09 -2.70
CA GLN A 28 10.92 -3.78 -4.03
C GLN A 28 12.39 -3.36 -3.97
N VAL A 29 12.76 -2.55 -2.99
CA VAL A 29 14.17 -2.15 -2.77
C VAL A 29 15.03 -3.35 -2.40
N GLU A 30 14.55 -4.25 -1.52
CA GLU A 30 15.24 -5.50 -1.19
C GLU A 30 15.42 -6.40 -2.43
N ALA A 31 14.41 -6.48 -3.30
CA ALA A 31 14.50 -7.25 -4.54
C ALA A 31 15.50 -6.63 -5.54
N LEU A 32 15.50 -5.31 -5.71
CA LEU A 32 16.48 -4.61 -6.54
C LEU A 32 17.91 -4.81 -6.04
N ALA A 33 18.12 -4.75 -4.72
CA ALA A 33 19.44 -4.97 -4.10
C ALA A 33 19.99 -6.39 -4.30
N LYS A 34 19.18 -7.36 -4.77
CA LYS A 34 19.64 -8.68 -5.23
C LYS A 34 20.04 -8.70 -6.71
N VAL A 35 19.81 -7.62 -7.44
CA VAL A 35 20.01 -7.52 -8.89
C VAL A 35 21.12 -6.53 -9.25
N VAL A 36 21.25 -5.46 -8.45
CA VAL A 36 22.24 -4.38 -8.68
C VAL A 36 23.14 -4.19 -7.46
N ASP A 37 24.30 -3.57 -7.68
CA ASP A 37 25.30 -3.33 -6.60
C ASP A 37 24.86 -2.18 -5.67
N ARG A 38 24.12 -1.19 -6.21
CA ARG A 38 23.68 0.01 -5.48
C ARG A 38 22.25 0.38 -5.82
N VAL A 39 21.47 0.77 -4.82
CA VAL A 39 20.10 1.28 -4.97
C VAL A 39 20.05 2.73 -4.48
N GLU A 40 19.94 3.67 -5.40
CA GLU A 40 19.74 5.09 -5.08
C GLU A 40 18.25 5.35 -4.89
N CYS A 41 17.84 5.68 -3.67
CA CYS A 41 16.46 6.05 -3.35
C CYS A 41 16.32 7.58 -3.38
N LEU A 42 15.64 8.10 -4.40
CA LEU A 42 15.28 9.52 -4.52
C LEU A 42 13.83 9.69 -4.05
N PHE A 43 13.65 10.36 -2.91
CA PHE A 43 12.33 10.71 -2.43
C PHE A 43 12.02 12.18 -2.71
N LEU A 44 10.86 12.40 -3.35
CA LEU A 44 10.27 13.72 -3.51
C LEU A 44 9.50 14.04 -2.23
N VAL A 45 9.96 15.01 -1.46
CA VAL A 45 9.43 15.32 -0.13
C VAL A 45 8.84 16.74 -0.08
N PRO A 46 8.02 17.09 0.93
CA PRO A 46 7.54 18.46 1.15
C PRO A 46 8.70 19.46 1.26
N VAL A 47 8.45 20.71 0.84
CA VAL A 47 9.48 21.77 0.83
C VAL A 47 9.94 22.19 2.23
N ASP A 48 9.12 21.95 3.24
CA ASP A 48 9.40 22.21 4.66
C ASP A 48 10.11 21.03 5.36
N GLN A 49 10.33 19.91 4.62
CA GLN A 49 11.08 18.76 5.14
C GLN A 49 12.53 19.13 5.41
N ASP A 50 13.00 18.85 6.62
CA ASP A 50 14.40 18.97 6.96
C ASP A 50 15.25 18.02 6.12
N CYS A 51 16.15 18.60 5.33
CA CYS A 51 17.08 17.89 4.45
C CYS A 51 18.55 18.18 4.82
N ALA A 52 18.83 18.51 6.09
CA ALA A 52 20.19 18.68 6.55
C ALA A 52 21.01 17.39 6.37
N PRO A 53 22.30 17.47 6.07
CA PRO A 53 23.13 16.28 5.74
C PRO A 53 23.19 15.23 6.85
N ASP A 54 23.10 15.63 8.11
CA ASP A 54 23.05 14.73 9.27
C ASP A 54 21.70 14.00 9.36
N VAL A 55 20.58 14.68 9.12
CA VAL A 55 19.24 14.11 9.07
C VAL A 55 19.13 13.08 7.93
N ILE A 56 19.68 13.42 6.75
CA ILE A 56 19.72 12.47 5.62
C ILE A 56 20.55 11.24 5.98
N ARG A 57 21.74 11.41 6.60
CA ARG A 57 22.58 10.28 7.04
C ARG A 57 21.89 9.38 8.05
N GLU A 58 21.15 9.95 9.01
CA GLU A 58 20.37 9.18 9.98
C GLU A 58 19.29 8.34 9.30
N HIS A 59 18.52 8.95 8.41
CA HIS A 59 17.49 8.27 7.63
C HIS A 59 18.10 7.19 6.72
N GLU A 60 19.22 7.45 6.06
CA GLU A 60 19.92 6.47 5.24
C GLU A 60 20.37 5.26 6.06
N ALA A 61 21.02 5.51 7.20
CA ALA A 61 21.46 4.44 8.10
C ALA A 61 20.28 3.58 8.59
N ARG A 62 19.12 4.20 8.85
CA ARG A 62 17.89 3.50 9.19
C ARG A 62 17.37 2.64 8.04
N LEU A 63 17.26 3.18 6.82
CA LEU A 63 16.80 2.44 5.65
C LEU A 63 17.74 1.29 5.28
N ARG A 64 19.05 1.48 5.45
CA ARG A 64 20.05 0.41 5.28
C ARG A 64 19.80 -0.76 6.22
N ARG A 65 19.45 -0.50 7.47
CA ARG A 65 19.12 -1.57 8.45
C ARG A 65 17.79 -2.25 8.14
N LEU A 66 16.78 -1.49 7.67
CA LEU A 66 15.44 -2.01 7.44
C LEU A 66 15.29 -2.77 6.13
N TRP A 67 15.93 -2.31 5.07
CA TRP A 67 15.71 -2.82 3.71
C TRP A 67 16.98 -3.44 3.11
N SER A 68 18.07 -2.69 2.96
CA SER A 68 19.30 -3.22 2.38
C SER A 68 20.49 -2.30 2.63
N PRO A 69 21.71 -2.86 2.93
CA PRO A 69 22.93 -2.07 3.04
C PRO A 69 23.35 -1.38 1.72
N ALA A 70 22.84 -1.83 0.55
CA ALA A 70 23.15 -1.27 -0.76
C ALA A 70 22.48 0.10 -1.04
N ILE A 71 21.66 0.60 -0.12
CA ILE A 71 20.90 1.85 -0.30
C ILE A 71 21.80 3.07 -0.15
N SER A 72 21.56 4.06 -1.02
CA SER A 72 21.91 5.48 -0.82
C SER A 72 20.65 6.32 -0.89
N LEU A 73 20.57 7.34 -0.03
CA LEU A 73 19.38 8.18 0.10
C LEU A 73 19.62 9.59 -0.45
N ARG A 74 18.66 10.07 -1.24
CA ARG A 74 18.54 11.46 -1.64
C ARG A 74 17.13 11.96 -1.35
N LEU A 75 17.02 13.10 -0.70
CA LEU A 75 15.74 13.80 -0.50
C LEU A 75 15.71 15.03 -1.39
N ALA A 76 14.60 15.24 -2.10
CA ALA A 76 14.35 16.41 -2.93
C ALA A 76 13.11 17.15 -2.42
N PRO A 77 13.25 18.30 -1.74
CA PRO A 77 12.16 19.10 -1.20
C PRO A 77 11.45 19.84 -2.35
N THR A 78 10.47 19.18 -2.96
CA THR A 78 9.83 19.65 -4.21
C THR A 78 8.31 19.61 -4.17
N ILE A 79 7.70 19.10 -3.09
CA ILE A 79 6.26 19.01 -2.92
C ILE A 79 5.78 20.24 -2.17
N LEU A 80 4.86 20.98 -2.80
CA LEU A 80 4.11 22.05 -2.16
C LEU A 80 2.80 21.45 -1.63
N ASP A 81 2.68 21.31 -0.30
CA ASP A 81 1.49 20.69 0.32
C ASP A 81 0.25 21.59 0.27
N ASP A 82 0.43 22.90 0.17
CA ASP A 82 -0.67 23.86 0.07
C ASP A 82 -0.66 24.59 -1.27
N VAL A 83 -1.70 24.34 -2.09
CA VAL A 83 -2.11 25.26 -3.15
C VAL A 83 -3.53 25.74 -2.82
N PRO A 84 -3.71 26.68 -1.87
CA PRO A 84 -5.02 27.15 -1.46
C PRO A 84 -5.74 27.91 -2.56
N GLN A 85 -5.00 28.51 -3.49
CA GLN A 85 -5.56 29.38 -4.52
C GLN A 85 -5.89 28.61 -5.81
N GLY A 86 -7.15 28.77 -6.27
CA GLY A 86 -7.56 28.30 -7.59
C GLY A 86 -8.14 26.87 -7.65
N ARG A 87 -8.75 26.35 -6.56
CA ARG A 87 -9.39 25.02 -6.54
C ARG A 87 -10.31 24.77 -7.74
N TRP A 88 -11.19 25.72 -8.08
CA TRP A 88 -12.10 25.61 -9.21
C TRP A 88 -11.36 25.59 -10.55
N ARG A 89 -10.31 26.41 -10.69
CA ARG A 89 -9.45 26.40 -11.88
C ARG A 89 -8.78 25.04 -12.05
N ARG A 90 -8.25 24.43 -10.97
CA ARG A 90 -7.63 23.11 -11.01
C ARG A 90 -8.65 21.99 -11.27
N ILE A 91 -9.89 22.11 -10.80
CA ILE A 91 -10.95 21.17 -11.18
C ILE A 91 -11.12 21.16 -12.69
N GLY A 92 -11.26 22.33 -13.32
CA GLY A 92 -11.41 22.45 -14.77
C GLY A 92 -10.17 22.00 -15.55
N GLN A 93 -8.97 22.46 -15.15
CA GLN A 93 -7.73 22.08 -15.81
C GLN A 93 -7.42 20.59 -15.70
N GLY A 94 -7.68 19.97 -14.54
CA GLY A 94 -7.45 18.55 -14.30
C GLY A 94 -8.33 17.61 -15.11
N VAL A 95 -9.38 18.12 -15.79
CA VAL A 95 -10.18 17.33 -16.75
C VAL A 95 -9.34 16.95 -17.97
N PHE A 96 -8.44 17.84 -18.39
CA PHE A 96 -7.64 17.70 -19.62
C PHE A 96 -6.15 17.45 -19.32
N ASP A 97 -5.66 17.83 -18.14
CA ASP A 97 -4.27 17.74 -17.75
C ASP A 97 -4.10 17.00 -16.43
N PHE A 98 -3.57 15.76 -16.50
CA PHE A 98 -3.23 14.96 -15.32
C PHE A 98 -2.35 15.74 -14.33
N HIS A 99 -1.40 16.52 -14.81
CA HIS A 99 -0.45 17.25 -13.96
C HIS A 99 -1.11 18.38 -13.14
N ALA A 100 -2.32 18.79 -13.50
CA ALA A 100 -3.12 19.76 -12.76
C ALA A 100 -4.16 19.13 -11.82
N GLN A 101 -4.27 17.79 -11.79
CA GLN A 101 -5.34 17.10 -11.05
C GLN A 101 -5.24 17.28 -9.53
N LEU A 102 -6.42 17.34 -8.91
CA LEU A 102 -6.60 17.28 -7.46
C LEU A 102 -6.75 15.84 -6.94
N ILE A 103 -7.12 14.91 -7.81
CA ILE A 103 -7.38 13.51 -7.43
C ILE A 103 -6.06 12.79 -7.13
N ALA A 104 -5.16 12.76 -8.11
CA ALA A 104 -3.90 12.01 -8.05
C ALA A 104 -2.75 12.81 -7.43
N ARG A 105 -2.93 14.14 -7.20
CA ARG A 105 -1.89 15.02 -6.64
C ARG A 105 -0.51 14.80 -7.25
N PRO A 106 -0.36 14.83 -8.59
CA PRO A 106 0.90 14.51 -9.24
C PRO A 106 2.01 15.47 -8.81
N THR A 107 3.20 14.93 -8.61
CA THR A 107 4.40 15.72 -8.26
C THR A 107 5.01 16.27 -9.53
N SER A 108 4.54 17.42 -10.02
CA SER A 108 4.92 17.96 -11.33
C SER A 108 5.59 19.34 -11.28
N THR A 109 6.17 19.71 -10.13
CA THR A 109 6.91 20.95 -9.97
C THR A 109 8.20 20.93 -10.81
N GLU A 110 8.67 22.09 -11.26
CA GLU A 110 9.95 22.16 -11.99
C GLU A 110 11.13 21.69 -11.12
N GLY A 111 11.06 21.90 -9.79
CA GLY A 111 12.03 21.34 -8.85
C GLY A 111 12.08 19.82 -8.87
N ALA A 112 10.90 19.15 -8.90
CA ALA A 112 10.83 17.70 -8.99
C ALA A 112 11.39 17.18 -10.33
N ILE A 113 11.05 17.85 -11.43
CA ILE A 113 11.58 17.51 -12.77
C ILE A 113 13.10 17.67 -12.79
N SER A 114 13.63 18.76 -12.25
CA SER A 114 15.07 19.01 -12.16
C SER A 114 15.79 17.96 -11.32
N ALA A 115 15.25 17.62 -10.14
CA ALA A 115 15.83 16.61 -9.26
C ALA A 115 15.89 15.22 -9.90
N VAL A 116 14.79 14.80 -10.55
CA VAL A 116 14.74 13.53 -11.29
C VAL A 116 15.67 13.56 -12.51
N SER A 117 15.70 14.67 -13.26
CA SER A 117 16.59 14.85 -14.40
C SER A 117 18.07 14.72 -14.00
N ALA A 118 18.48 15.36 -12.89
CA ALA A 118 19.83 15.25 -12.35
C ALA A 118 20.18 13.83 -11.87
N ALA A 119 19.21 13.08 -11.33
CA ALA A 119 19.42 11.67 -10.99
C ALA A 119 19.61 10.79 -12.24
N LEU A 120 18.92 11.09 -13.34
CA LEU A 120 19.07 10.39 -14.61
C LEU A 120 20.40 10.68 -15.30
N ASP A 121 21.02 11.84 -15.06
CA ASP A 121 22.35 12.17 -15.59
C ASP A 121 23.45 11.23 -15.06
N ALA A 122 23.21 10.59 -13.90
CA ALA A 122 24.09 9.53 -13.38
C ALA A 122 23.95 8.20 -14.15
N ARG A 123 23.04 8.10 -15.12
CA ARG A 123 22.79 6.92 -15.98
C ARG A 123 22.57 5.63 -15.19
N PRO A 124 21.49 5.55 -14.40
CA PRO A 124 21.16 4.30 -13.71
C PRO A 124 20.87 3.17 -14.70
N ASP A 125 21.21 1.93 -14.36
CA ASP A 125 20.94 0.75 -15.18
C ASP A 125 19.45 0.36 -15.15
N ILE A 126 18.76 0.67 -14.03
CA ILE A 126 17.35 0.37 -13.78
C ILE A 126 16.69 1.57 -13.13
N ILE A 127 15.44 1.86 -13.50
CA ILE A 127 14.59 2.84 -12.82
C ILE A 127 13.36 2.12 -12.29
N LEU A 128 13.07 2.27 -11.00
CA LEU A 128 11.81 1.86 -10.38
C LEU A 128 11.05 3.11 -9.94
N VAL A 129 9.82 3.26 -10.40
CA VAL A 129 8.93 4.34 -9.97
C VAL A 129 7.78 3.75 -9.16
N HIS A 130 7.65 4.22 -7.92
CA HIS A 130 6.61 3.78 -7.01
C HIS A 130 5.46 4.78 -6.99
N ARG A 131 4.29 4.33 -7.45
CA ARG A 131 3.02 5.03 -7.59
C ARG A 131 2.98 6.09 -8.71
N LEU A 132 1.76 6.36 -9.15
CA LEU A 132 1.50 7.25 -10.29
C LEU A 132 1.87 8.72 -10.02
N ASP A 133 1.71 9.19 -8.78
CA ASP A 133 2.11 10.53 -8.39
C ASP A 133 3.62 10.80 -8.58
N SER A 134 4.44 9.80 -8.32
CA SER A 134 5.88 9.82 -8.50
C SER A 134 6.30 9.64 -9.97
N MET A 135 5.43 9.08 -10.81
CA MET A 135 5.66 8.92 -12.25
C MET A 135 5.57 10.25 -13.02
N SER A 136 4.86 11.23 -12.45
CA SER A 136 4.59 12.51 -13.11
C SER A 136 5.82 13.26 -13.64
N PRO A 137 6.93 13.49 -12.87
CA PRO A 137 8.12 14.13 -13.39
C PRO A 137 8.80 13.31 -14.50
N LEU A 138 8.81 11.96 -14.37
CA LEU A 138 9.41 11.09 -15.38
C LEU A 138 8.65 11.15 -16.71
N LEU A 139 7.31 11.22 -16.69
CA LEU A 139 6.48 11.37 -17.89
C LEU A 139 6.78 12.70 -18.61
N LYS A 140 7.05 13.78 -17.86
CA LYS A 140 7.46 15.07 -18.45
C LYS A 140 8.86 14.99 -19.07
N ILE A 141 9.81 14.32 -18.40
CA ILE A 141 11.15 14.09 -18.92
C ILE A 141 11.09 13.20 -20.16
N ALA A 142 10.33 12.12 -20.16
CA ALA A 142 10.14 11.25 -21.32
C ALA A 142 9.64 11.99 -22.56
N ARG A 143 8.91 13.10 -22.37
CA ARG A 143 8.44 13.97 -23.47
C ARG A 143 9.43 15.05 -23.86
N ARG A 144 10.15 15.67 -22.89
CA ARG A 144 11.05 16.82 -23.12
C ARG A 144 12.46 16.38 -23.52
N SER A 145 12.94 15.26 -22.97
CA SER A 145 14.32 14.77 -23.09
C SER A 145 14.34 13.23 -23.11
N PRO A 146 13.74 12.60 -24.15
CA PRO A 146 13.59 11.13 -24.23
C PRO A 146 14.94 10.40 -24.26
N GLU A 147 16.04 11.08 -24.66
CA GLU A 147 17.40 10.55 -24.67
C GLU A 147 17.89 10.15 -23.28
N LYS A 148 17.39 10.79 -22.20
CA LYS A 148 17.74 10.45 -20.80
C LYS A 148 17.23 9.08 -20.35
N LEU A 149 16.19 8.56 -21.02
CA LEU A 149 15.60 7.26 -20.72
C LEU A 149 15.97 6.18 -21.74
N ARG A 150 16.74 6.55 -22.78
CA ARG A 150 17.10 5.63 -23.85
C ARG A 150 17.97 4.49 -23.32
N GLY A 151 17.50 3.25 -23.49
CA GLY A 151 18.21 2.04 -23.07
C GLY A 151 18.08 1.71 -21.59
N VAL A 152 17.41 2.53 -20.79
CA VAL A 152 17.20 2.28 -19.36
C VAL A 152 15.79 1.73 -19.16
N PRO A 153 15.61 0.49 -18.66
CA PRO A 153 14.30 -0.06 -18.34
C PRO A 153 13.67 0.67 -17.15
N VAL A 154 12.43 1.13 -17.36
CA VAL A 154 11.61 1.73 -16.32
C VAL A 154 10.64 0.68 -15.81
N PHE A 155 10.67 0.40 -14.52
CA PHE A 155 9.68 -0.42 -13.83
C PHE A 155 8.70 0.49 -13.10
N PHE A 156 7.42 0.23 -13.27
CA PHE A 156 6.37 1.02 -12.65
C PHE A 156 5.59 0.17 -11.64
N ASP A 157 5.74 0.49 -10.37
CA ASP A 157 4.88 -0.06 -9.33
C ASP A 157 3.65 0.81 -9.15
N MET A 158 2.53 0.34 -9.67
CA MET A 158 1.28 1.07 -9.59
C MET A 158 0.69 1.03 -8.18
N ASP A 159 0.98 -0.03 -7.40
CA ASP A 159 0.43 -0.31 -6.06
C ASP A 159 -1.11 -0.38 -6.11
N ASP A 160 -1.80 0.76 -6.11
CA ASP A 160 -3.24 0.89 -6.31
C ASP A 160 -3.57 1.39 -7.73
N ILE A 161 -4.68 0.93 -8.30
CA ILE A 161 -5.25 1.51 -9.52
C ILE A 161 -5.98 2.79 -9.13
N GLU A 162 -5.34 3.94 -9.37
CA GLU A 162 -5.79 5.24 -8.87
C GLU A 162 -7.18 5.64 -9.39
N HIS A 163 -7.51 5.32 -10.66
CA HIS A 163 -8.84 5.66 -11.18
C HIS A 163 -9.95 4.84 -10.50
N VAL A 164 -9.71 3.56 -10.19
CA VAL A 164 -10.67 2.69 -9.49
C VAL A 164 -10.88 3.18 -8.06
N THR A 165 -9.78 3.42 -7.35
CA THR A 165 -9.80 3.91 -5.97
C THR A 165 -10.45 5.29 -5.88
N SER A 166 -10.11 6.19 -6.81
CA SER A 166 -10.68 7.54 -6.87
C SER A 166 -12.16 7.52 -7.24
N PHE A 167 -12.58 6.70 -8.20
CA PHE A 167 -13.99 6.53 -8.56
C PHE A 167 -14.82 6.08 -7.33
N ARG A 168 -14.38 5.01 -6.65
CA ARG A 168 -15.05 4.51 -5.45
C ARG A 168 -15.16 5.57 -4.36
N ARG A 169 -14.05 6.27 -4.07
CA ARG A 169 -14.01 7.32 -3.06
C ARG A 169 -14.95 8.48 -3.37
N LEU A 170 -14.93 8.98 -4.60
CA LEU A 170 -15.72 10.14 -5.01
C LEU A 170 -17.22 9.83 -5.10
N LEU A 171 -17.57 8.60 -5.47
CA LEU A 171 -18.96 8.18 -5.63
C LEU A 171 -19.60 7.81 -4.28
N LEU A 172 -18.88 6.98 -3.47
CA LEU A 172 -19.43 6.35 -2.28
C LEU A 172 -19.19 7.18 -1.01
N ASP A 173 -18.04 7.87 -0.93
CA ASP A 173 -17.61 8.59 0.27
C ASP A 173 -16.93 9.93 -0.05
N PRO A 174 -17.64 10.88 -0.69
CA PRO A 174 -17.12 12.22 -0.95
C PRO A 174 -16.94 12.99 0.37
N ALA A 175 -15.77 13.66 0.54
CA ALA A 175 -15.51 14.47 1.72
C ALA A 175 -16.40 15.74 1.81
N TRP A 176 -16.93 16.19 0.65
CA TRP A 176 -17.91 17.26 0.53
C TRP A 176 -18.76 17.03 -0.75
N PRO A 177 -20.01 17.54 -0.82
CA PRO A 177 -20.93 17.25 -1.95
C PRO A 177 -20.35 17.54 -3.33
N ALA A 178 -19.71 18.71 -3.51
CA ALA A 178 -19.13 19.12 -4.79
C ALA A 178 -17.86 18.32 -5.16
N GLN A 179 -17.32 17.47 -4.28
CA GLN A 179 -16.16 16.63 -4.61
C GLN A 179 -16.46 15.65 -5.75
N ARG A 180 -17.71 15.29 -5.95
CA ARG A 180 -18.15 14.46 -7.07
C ARG A 180 -17.83 15.05 -8.44
N LEU A 181 -17.68 16.37 -8.55
CA LEU A 181 -17.23 17.02 -9.80
C LEU A 181 -15.82 16.55 -10.22
N LEU A 182 -15.00 16.06 -9.28
CA LEU A 182 -13.70 15.49 -9.61
C LEU A 182 -13.80 14.18 -10.42
N LEU A 183 -14.98 13.54 -10.51
CA LEU A 183 -15.20 12.42 -11.42
C LEU A 183 -14.94 12.81 -12.88
N LEU A 184 -15.10 14.08 -13.25
CA LEU A 184 -14.75 14.60 -14.56
C LEU A 184 -13.25 14.51 -14.88
N GLN A 185 -12.39 14.36 -13.88
CA GLN A 185 -10.96 14.21 -14.05
C GLN A 185 -10.51 12.74 -14.31
N LEU A 186 -11.42 11.76 -14.14
CA LEU A 186 -11.08 10.34 -14.30
C LEU A 186 -10.56 9.97 -15.70
N PRO A 187 -11.10 10.49 -16.83
CA PRO A 187 -10.57 10.16 -18.13
C PRO A 187 -9.09 10.53 -18.30
N ALA A 188 -8.69 11.72 -17.84
CA ALA A 188 -7.29 12.15 -17.88
C ALA A 188 -6.41 11.34 -16.93
N LEU A 189 -6.95 10.87 -15.80
CA LEU A 189 -6.26 9.96 -14.88
C LEU A 189 -6.02 8.59 -15.53
N ILE A 190 -7.04 7.99 -16.14
CA ILE A 190 -6.93 6.72 -16.88
C ILE A 190 -5.89 6.84 -18.00
N PHE A 191 -5.94 7.95 -18.76
CA PHE A 191 -4.96 8.20 -19.81
C PHE A 191 -3.53 8.31 -19.27
N ALA A 192 -3.35 8.95 -18.11
CA ALA A 192 -2.03 9.04 -17.46
C ALA A 192 -1.52 7.67 -17.00
N GLU A 193 -2.38 6.81 -16.45
CA GLU A 193 -2.01 5.44 -16.10
C GLU A 193 -1.59 4.62 -17.32
N ILE A 194 -2.39 4.69 -18.42
CA ILE A 194 -2.04 4.03 -19.68
C ILE A 194 -0.71 4.56 -20.22
N ARG A 195 -0.48 5.86 -20.13
CA ARG A 195 0.77 6.49 -20.56
C ARG A 195 1.94 6.04 -19.70
N ALA A 196 1.77 5.98 -18.37
CA ALA A 196 2.79 5.46 -17.46
C ALA A 196 3.15 4.00 -17.77
N MET A 197 2.15 3.15 -17.98
CA MET A 197 2.36 1.76 -18.40
C MET A 197 3.07 1.65 -19.76
N SER A 198 2.81 2.57 -20.72
CA SER A 198 3.45 2.54 -22.04
C SER A 198 4.93 2.92 -22.01
N VAL A 199 5.34 3.72 -21.03
CA VAL A 199 6.75 4.10 -20.81
C VAL A 199 7.49 3.00 -20.05
N ALA A 200 6.79 2.22 -19.25
CA ALA A 200 7.37 1.18 -18.42
C ALA A 200 7.70 -0.09 -19.22
N ALA A 201 8.85 -0.69 -18.95
CA ALA A 201 9.23 -2.02 -19.42
C ALA A 201 8.38 -3.11 -18.77
N ALA A 202 7.98 -2.88 -17.50
CA ALA A 202 7.03 -3.70 -16.77
C ALA A 202 6.27 -2.86 -15.73
N THR A 203 5.01 -3.21 -15.47
CA THR A 203 4.15 -2.61 -14.45
C THR A 203 3.76 -3.66 -13.42
N PHE A 204 3.84 -3.31 -12.15
CA PHE A 204 3.50 -4.17 -11.02
C PHE A 204 2.21 -3.71 -10.35
N VAL A 205 1.35 -4.66 -10.03
CA VAL A 205 0.08 -4.46 -9.30
C VAL A 205 -0.05 -5.47 -8.17
N CYS A 206 -0.90 -5.16 -7.18
CA CYS A 206 -1.00 -5.96 -5.95
C CYS A 206 -1.77 -7.26 -6.12
N SER A 207 -2.64 -7.36 -7.12
CA SER A 207 -3.54 -8.52 -7.25
C SER A 207 -3.75 -8.95 -8.70
N GLU A 208 -4.18 -10.22 -8.85
CA GLU A 208 -4.58 -10.75 -10.15
C GLU A 208 -5.86 -10.08 -10.69
N ALA A 209 -6.72 -9.58 -9.80
CA ALA A 209 -7.90 -8.81 -10.18
C ALA A 209 -7.49 -7.48 -10.84
N ASP A 210 -6.51 -6.78 -10.26
CA ASP A 210 -5.94 -5.55 -10.81
C ASP A 210 -5.27 -5.81 -12.16
N ARG A 211 -4.48 -6.88 -12.25
CA ARG A 211 -3.84 -7.28 -13.51
C ARG A 211 -4.87 -7.51 -14.62
N ARG A 212 -5.95 -8.26 -14.32
CA ARG A 212 -7.03 -8.50 -15.28
C ARG A 212 -7.79 -7.23 -15.64
N HIS A 213 -7.97 -6.31 -14.69
CA HIS A 213 -8.60 -5.01 -14.95
C HIS A 213 -7.76 -4.20 -15.94
N LEU A 214 -6.46 -4.04 -15.70
CA LEU A 214 -5.55 -3.28 -16.58
C LEU A 214 -5.37 -3.94 -17.96
N ALA A 215 -5.37 -5.27 -18.04
CA ALA A 215 -5.31 -5.98 -19.32
C ALA A 215 -6.50 -5.72 -20.26
N ARG A 216 -7.63 -5.26 -19.72
CA ARG A 216 -8.78 -4.79 -20.51
C ARG A 216 -8.60 -3.38 -21.06
N LEU A 217 -7.83 -2.54 -20.36
CA LEU A 217 -7.57 -1.15 -20.76
C LEU A 217 -6.45 -1.04 -21.80
N THR A 218 -5.45 -1.92 -21.69
CA THR A 218 -4.31 -1.93 -22.63
C THR A 218 -3.75 -3.33 -22.80
N ARG A 219 -3.57 -3.73 -24.07
CA ARG A 219 -2.96 -5.03 -24.44
C ARG A 219 -1.43 -4.94 -24.62
N SER A 220 -0.88 -3.74 -24.69
CA SER A 220 0.54 -3.51 -24.99
C SER A 220 1.43 -3.49 -23.75
N ALA A 221 0.85 -3.30 -22.56
CA ALA A 221 1.62 -3.22 -21.31
C ALA A 221 1.93 -4.62 -20.75
N ARG A 222 3.16 -4.80 -20.27
CA ARG A 222 3.57 -5.96 -19.49
C ARG A 222 3.17 -5.72 -18.03
N VAL A 223 2.04 -6.28 -17.60
CA VAL A 223 1.53 -6.15 -16.24
C VAL A 223 1.72 -7.45 -15.48
N TYR A 224 2.37 -7.38 -14.34
CA TYR A 224 2.68 -8.51 -13.46
C TYR A 224 2.07 -8.31 -12.08
N THR A 225 1.57 -9.40 -11.52
CA THR A 225 1.08 -9.41 -10.15
C THR A 225 2.26 -9.59 -9.19
N VAL A 226 2.50 -8.60 -8.35
CA VAL A 226 3.45 -8.62 -7.24
C VAL A 226 2.66 -8.33 -5.98
N PRO A 227 2.31 -9.33 -5.17
CA PRO A 227 1.47 -9.13 -4.00
C PRO A 227 2.18 -8.30 -2.93
N ASN A 228 1.41 -7.67 -2.06
CA ASN A 228 1.94 -7.14 -0.81
C ASN A 228 2.47 -8.29 0.04
N SER A 229 3.56 -8.04 0.77
CA SER A 229 4.24 -9.08 1.55
C SER A 229 4.49 -8.63 2.98
N VAL A 230 4.56 -9.59 3.89
CA VAL A 230 4.89 -9.36 5.29
C VAL A 230 5.97 -10.34 5.74
N ARG A 231 6.72 -9.96 6.78
CA ARG A 231 7.61 -10.89 7.49
C ARG A 231 6.78 -11.73 8.43
N PHE A 232 6.96 -13.04 8.39
CA PHE A 232 6.22 -13.94 9.27
C PHE A 232 6.95 -14.06 10.61
N PRO A 233 6.27 -13.80 11.73
CA PRO A 233 6.87 -14.01 13.04
C PRO A 233 7.04 -15.51 13.31
N PRO A 234 7.99 -15.91 14.15
CA PRO A 234 8.05 -17.27 14.63
C PRO A 234 6.80 -17.59 15.45
N LEU A 235 6.10 -18.67 15.09
CA LEU A 235 4.96 -19.15 15.86
C LEU A 235 5.44 -19.74 17.19
N GLN A 236 4.87 -19.29 18.29
CA GLN A 236 5.13 -19.80 19.62
C GLN A 236 4.03 -20.78 20.01
N ALA A 237 4.41 -21.98 20.46
CA ALA A 237 3.45 -23.03 20.87
C ALA A 237 2.59 -22.62 22.09
N THR A 238 3.00 -21.59 22.81
CA THR A 238 2.36 -21.07 24.04
C THR A 238 1.37 -19.93 23.78
N ASP A 239 1.10 -19.60 22.52
CA ASP A 239 0.16 -18.50 22.20
C ASP A 239 -1.27 -18.87 22.55
N VAL A 240 -1.66 -18.61 23.79
CA VAL A 240 -3.05 -18.76 24.25
C VAL A 240 -3.87 -17.57 23.74
N SER A 241 -4.80 -17.85 22.85
CA SER A 241 -5.70 -16.79 22.34
C SER A 241 -6.78 -16.46 23.38
N GLU A 242 -6.86 -15.17 23.71
CA GLU A 242 -7.92 -14.62 24.57
C GLU A 242 -9.23 -14.46 23.76
N PRO A 243 -10.39 -14.31 24.40
CA PRO A 243 -11.61 -13.92 23.71
C PRO A 243 -11.54 -12.45 23.26
N LEU A 244 -10.50 -12.13 22.48
CA LEU A 244 -10.15 -10.81 21.98
C LEU A 244 -10.43 -10.73 20.48
N VAL A 245 -11.22 -9.73 20.08
CA VAL A 245 -11.36 -9.29 18.69
C VAL A 245 -10.36 -8.14 18.46
N LEU A 246 -9.59 -8.23 17.38
CA LEU A 246 -8.59 -7.24 17.04
C LEU A 246 -8.94 -6.56 15.72
N PHE A 247 -8.79 -5.24 15.65
CA PHE A 247 -8.75 -4.45 14.43
C PHE A 247 -7.49 -3.60 14.41
N VAL A 248 -6.75 -3.62 13.29
CA VAL A 248 -5.51 -2.86 13.13
C VAL A 248 -5.65 -1.87 11.97
N GLY A 249 -5.26 -0.62 12.18
CA GLY A 249 -5.22 0.38 11.12
C GLY A 249 -4.98 1.80 11.62
N THR A 250 -4.40 2.66 10.77
CA THR A 250 -4.34 4.09 11.09
C THR A 250 -5.72 4.73 10.90
N MET A 251 -6.26 5.37 11.94
CA MET A 251 -7.57 6.03 11.87
C MET A 251 -7.50 7.36 11.09
N GLY A 252 -6.30 7.85 10.77
CA GLY A 252 -6.12 8.94 9.82
C GLY A 252 -6.54 8.59 8.38
N TYR A 253 -6.61 7.30 8.04
CA TYR A 253 -7.20 6.82 6.80
C TYR A 253 -8.68 6.52 7.01
N ARG A 254 -9.55 7.29 6.36
CA ARG A 254 -11.00 7.31 6.59
C ARG A 254 -11.68 5.93 6.54
N PRO A 255 -11.37 5.02 5.60
CA PRO A 255 -11.93 3.67 5.61
C PRO A 255 -11.63 2.87 6.88
N ASN A 256 -10.48 3.09 7.54
CA ASN A 256 -10.18 2.45 8.80
C ASN A 256 -10.99 3.06 9.96
N ALA A 257 -11.15 4.40 9.98
CA ALA A 257 -11.98 5.06 11.00
C ALA A 257 -13.43 4.59 10.90
N GLN A 258 -13.99 4.53 9.70
CA GLN A 258 -15.35 4.02 9.49
C GLN A 258 -15.50 2.54 9.85
N ALA A 259 -14.48 1.71 9.59
CA ALA A 259 -14.47 0.31 10.01
C ALA A 259 -14.44 0.18 11.54
N ALA A 260 -13.68 1.03 12.23
CA ALA A 260 -13.67 1.09 13.69
C ALA A 260 -15.04 1.52 14.23
N ASP A 261 -15.69 2.50 13.59
CA ASP A 261 -17.04 2.96 13.97
C ASP A 261 -18.07 1.85 13.77
N SER A 262 -18.07 1.15 12.64
CA SER A 262 -18.96 0.00 12.39
C SER A 262 -18.71 -1.15 13.38
N LEU A 263 -17.42 -1.42 13.71
CA LEU A 263 -17.10 -2.41 14.76
C LEU A 263 -17.74 -2.04 16.09
N VAL A 264 -17.55 -0.81 16.57
CA VAL A 264 -18.01 -0.40 17.91
C VAL A 264 -19.52 -0.23 17.96
N GLN A 265 -20.14 0.35 16.93
CA GLN A 265 -21.55 0.76 16.98
C GLN A 265 -22.51 -0.30 16.46
N GLU A 266 -22.11 -1.11 15.48
CA GLU A 266 -23.01 -2.04 14.78
C GLU A 266 -22.69 -3.51 15.10
N ILE A 267 -21.39 -3.88 15.18
CA ILE A 267 -20.97 -5.28 15.33
C ILE A 267 -20.79 -5.65 16.78
N TRP A 268 -20.05 -4.83 17.54
CA TRP A 268 -19.63 -5.15 18.92
C TRP A 268 -20.77 -5.35 19.92
N PRO A 269 -21.87 -4.57 19.91
CA PRO A 269 -22.98 -4.79 20.84
C PRO A 269 -23.55 -6.21 20.75
N ALA A 270 -23.71 -6.75 19.55
CA ALA A 270 -24.22 -8.10 19.32
C ALA A 270 -23.21 -9.18 19.76
N VAL A 271 -21.91 -8.95 19.57
CA VAL A 271 -20.85 -9.84 20.07
C VAL A 271 -20.82 -9.85 21.58
N ARG A 272 -20.85 -8.68 22.22
CA ARG A 272 -20.76 -8.51 23.65
C ARG A 272 -21.94 -9.12 24.38
N ALA A 273 -23.15 -9.00 23.84
CA ALA A 273 -24.36 -9.59 24.40
C ALA A 273 -24.29 -11.13 24.49
N ARG A 274 -23.60 -11.78 23.50
CA ARG A 274 -23.51 -13.26 23.44
C ARG A 274 -22.23 -13.81 24.05
N VAL A 275 -21.17 -13.03 24.13
CA VAL A 275 -19.87 -13.38 24.71
C VAL A 275 -19.43 -12.27 25.68
N PRO A 276 -20.02 -12.22 26.91
CA PRO A 276 -19.76 -11.16 27.88
C PRO A 276 -18.30 -11.00 28.33
N ALA A 277 -17.49 -12.05 28.22
CA ALA A 277 -16.05 -11.99 28.52
C ALA A 277 -15.19 -11.44 27.36
N ALA A 278 -15.77 -11.22 26.18
CA ALA A 278 -15.03 -10.74 25.03
C ALA A 278 -14.55 -9.29 25.21
N ARG A 279 -13.42 -8.99 24.59
CA ARG A 279 -12.82 -7.66 24.51
C ARG A 279 -12.59 -7.29 23.04
N LEU A 280 -12.65 -6.00 22.72
CA LEU A 280 -12.32 -5.44 21.41
C LEU A 280 -11.10 -4.53 21.55
N ALA A 281 -10.05 -4.78 20.76
CA ALA A 281 -8.92 -3.89 20.66
C ALA A 281 -8.83 -3.27 19.26
N ILE A 282 -8.74 -1.93 19.20
CA ILE A 282 -8.57 -1.14 17.98
C ILE A 282 -7.20 -0.47 18.07
N ILE A 283 -6.29 -0.94 17.21
CA ILE A 283 -4.88 -0.58 17.26
C ILE A 283 -4.52 0.32 16.08
N GLY A 284 -3.88 1.44 16.39
CA GLY A 284 -3.30 2.31 15.39
C GLY A 284 -3.39 3.79 15.71
N PRO A 285 -2.57 4.61 15.05
CA PRO A 285 -2.47 6.04 15.34
C PRO A 285 -3.75 6.79 14.98
N ARG A 286 -3.92 7.94 15.68
CA ARG A 286 -5.04 8.89 15.52
C ARG A 286 -6.41 8.29 15.86
N PRO A 287 -6.57 7.61 16.99
CA PRO A 287 -7.84 6.99 17.38
C PRO A 287 -8.98 8.02 17.47
N GLU A 288 -8.68 9.28 17.76
CA GLU A 288 -9.63 10.39 17.80
C GLU A 288 -10.33 10.71 16.47
N ARG A 289 -9.87 10.10 15.36
CA ARG A 289 -10.50 10.22 14.05
C ARG A 289 -11.68 9.25 13.85
N ALA A 290 -11.79 8.23 14.66
CA ALA A 290 -12.98 7.40 14.73
C ALA A 290 -14.04 8.11 15.58
N ALA A 291 -15.27 8.21 15.08
CA ALA A 291 -16.37 8.88 15.79
C ALA A 291 -16.73 8.16 17.10
N SER A 292 -16.58 6.82 17.11
CA SER A 292 -16.84 5.95 18.24
C SER A 292 -15.79 6.00 19.36
N TYR A 293 -14.64 6.66 19.13
CA TYR A 293 -13.53 6.70 20.10
C TYR A 293 -13.95 7.16 21.50
N ARG A 294 -14.80 8.20 21.59
CA ARG A 294 -15.24 8.79 22.86
C ARG A 294 -16.46 8.09 23.49
N SER A 295 -17.18 7.30 22.69
CA SER A 295 -18.41 6.61 23.13
C SER A 295 -18.19 5.11 23.38
N ALA A 296 -16.96 4.63 23.23
CA ALA A 296 -16.59 3.25 23.49
C ALA A 296 -16.74 2.91 24.97
N ASP A 297 -17.34 1.76 25.26
CA ASP A 297 -17.45 1.25 26.62
C ASP A 297 -16.13 0.61 27.12
N GLU A 298 -16.08 0.18 28.38
CA GLU A 298 -14.90 -0.42 29.01
C GLU A 298 -14.42 -1.73 28.36
N SER A 299 -15.24 -2.38 27.54
CA SER A 299 -14.87 -3.61 26.81
C SER A 299 -14.13 -3.33 25.51
N VAL A 300 -14.06 -2.06 25.09
CA VAL A 300 -13.40 -1.59 23.88
C VAL A 300 -12.17 -0.76 24.23
N THR A 301 -11.02 -1.14 23.69
CA THR A 301 -9.75 -0.43 23.91
C THR A 301 -9.24 0.15 22.61
N PHE A 302 -9.08 1.47 22.58
CA PHE A 302 -8.31 2.16 21.53
C PHE A 302 -6.92 2.45 22.07
N THR A 303 -5.89 1.77 21.53
CA THR A 303 -4.52 1.89 22.07
C THR A 303 -3.74 3.07 21.50
N GLY A 304 -4.16 3.62 20.37
CA GLY A 304 -3.27 4.46 19.57
C GLY A 304 -2.14 3.64 18.93
N PHE A 305 -0.99 4.25 18.72
CA PHE A 305 0.19 3.56 18.21
C PHE A 305 0.78 2.63 19.27
N VAL A 306 1.21 1.43 18.85
CA VAL A 306 1.90 0.45 19.69
C VAL A 306 3.23 0.05 19.05
N ASN A 307 4.27 -0.17 19.86
CA ASN A 307 5.58 -0.60 19.40
C ASN A 307 5.63 -2.10 19.08
N ASP A 308 4.88 -2.91 19.81
CA ASP A 308 4.79 -4.37 19.61
C ASP A 308 3.38 -4.77 19.15
N LEU A 309 3.19 -4.79 17.84
CA LEU A 309 1.94 -5.22 17.23
C LEU A 309 1.79 -6.74 17.27
N ASP A 310 2.91 -7.48 17.26
CA ASP A 310 2.93 -8.93 17.33
C ASP A 310 2.31 -9.42 18.64
N HIS A 311 2.55 -8.71 19.75
CA HIS A 311 1.92 -8.99 21.04
C HIS A 311 0.40 -9.00 20.94
N TRP A 312 -0.20 -8.04 20.24
CA TRP A 312 -1.65 -7.95 20.08
C TRP A 312 -2.20 -9.03 19.15
N TYR A 313 -1.51 -9.31 18.06
CA TYR A 313 -1.89 -10.44 17.20
C TYR A 313 -1.82 -11.76 17.97
N ARG A 314 -0.77 -12.03 18.76
CA ARG A 314 -0.66 -13.27 19.55
C ARG A 314 -1.85 -13.47 20.50
N ARG A 315 -2.28 -12.44 21.19
CA ARG A 315 -3.41 -12.49 22.15
C ARG A 315 -4.77 -12.65 21.45
N ALA A 316 -4.96 -12.06 20.29
CA ALA A 316 -6.22 -12.08 19.58
C ALA A 316 -6.65 -13.50 19.18
N ARG A 317 -7.95 -13.81 19.33
CA ARG A 317 -8.58 -15.00 18.75
C ARG A 317 -9.12 -14.72 17.36
N VAL A 318 -9.70 -13.55 17.15
CA VAL A 318 -10.31 -13.14 15.89
C VAL A 318 -9.75 -11.78 15.47
N VAL A 319 -9.41 -11.66 14.19
CA VAL A 319 -9.15 -10.35 13.56
C VAL A 319 -10.36 -10.01 12.70
N CYS A 320 -11.05 -8.92 13.02
CA CYS A 320 -12.22 -8.48 12.28
C CYS A 320 -11.86 -7.24 11.44
N CYS A 321 -12.09 -7.31 10.12
CA CYS A 321 -11.73 -6.26 9.17
C CYS A 321 -12.95 -5.81 8.35
N PRO A 322 -13.91 -5.05 8.92
CA PRO A 322 -15.13 -4.63 8.25
C PRO A 322 -14.89 -3.37 7.42
N ILE A 323 -14.13 -3.49 6.34
CA ILE A 323 -13.83 -2.38 5.42
C ILE A 323 -14.87 -2.35 4.32
N TYR A 324 -15.62 -1.25 4.21
CA TYR A 324 -16.67 -1.04 3.21
C TYR A 324 -16.26 -0.09 2.09
N HIS A 325 -15.10 0.58 2.20
CA HIS A 325 -14.63 1.58 1.24
C HIS A 325 -13.11 1.49 1.04
N GLY A 326 -12.62 2.08 -0.06
CA GLY A 326 -11.20 2.21 -0.36
C GLY A 326 -10.72 1.20 -1.40
N GLY A 327 -9.43 1.29 -1.75
CA GLY A 327 -8.73 0.44 -2.72
C GLY A 327 -7.54 -0.30 -2.10
N GLY A 328 -6.83 -1.08 -2.93
CA GLY A 328 -5.63 -1.81 -2.58
C GLY A 328 -5.87 -3.03 -1.70
N THR A 329 -4.87 -3.90 -1.59
CA THR A 329 -4.92 -5.09 -0.73
C THR A 329 -4.68 -4.72 0.74
N ARG A 330 -5.41 -5.36 1.64
CA ARG A 330 -5.36 -5.06 3.08
C ARG A 330 -4.26 -5.87 3.76
N VAL A 331 -3.08 -5.27 3.94
CA VAL A 331 -1.91 -5.89 4.58
C VAL A 331 -2.25 -6.45 5.96
N LYS A 332 -3.12 -5.81 6.72
CA LYS A 332 -3.59 -6.30 8.04
C LYS A 332 -4.22 -7.70 8.02
N ILE A 333 -4.83 -8.10 6.90
CA ILE A 333 -5.37 -9.47 6.72
C ILE A 333 -4.21 -10.45 6.50
N ILE A 334 -3.19 -10.06 5.74
CA ILE A 334 -1.98 -10.87 5.55
C ILE A 334 -1.22 -11.02 6.88
N GLU A 335 -1.12 -9.94 7.66
CA GLU A 335 -0.51 -9.95 9.00
C GLU A 335 -1.28 -10.88 9.95
N ALA A 336 -2.61 -10.81 9.96
CA ALA A 336 -3.45 -11.72 10.75
C ALA A 336 -3.22 -13.19 10.36
N ALA A 337 -3.15 -13.48 9.05
CA ALA A 337 -2.85 -14.81 8.53
C ALA A 337 -1.43 -15.27 8.92
N ALA A 338 -0.43 -14.37 8.88
CA ALA A 338 0.95 -14.66 9.29
C ALA A 338 1.05 -15.04 10.78
N HIS A 339 0.12 -14.54 11.62
CA HIS A 339 -0.01 -14.90 13.03
C HIS A 339 -0.98 -16.06 13.29
N ALA A 340 -1.41 -16.77 12.26
CA ALA A 340 -2.39 -17.88 12.35
C ALA A 340 -3.69 -17.49 13.05
N LYS A 341 -4.20 -16.28 12.87
CA LYS A 341 -5.44 -15.81 13.49
C LYS A 341 -6.65 -16.07 12.61
N ALA A 342 -7.78 -16.39 13.22
CA ALA A 342 -9.04 -16.45 12.51
C ALA A 342 -9.42 -15.05 12.00
N ILE A 343 -9.79 -14.97 10.72
CA ILE A 343 -10.06 -13.69 10.06
C ILE A 343 -11.51 -13.63 9.65
N VAL A 344 -12.16 -12.52 10.01
CA VAL A 344 -13.51 -12.16 9.59
C VAL A 344 -13.42 -10.83 8.84
N SER A 345 -13.95 -10.75 7.62
CA SER A 345 -13.83 -9.52 6.80
C SER A 345 -15.03 -9.35 5.90
N THR A 346 -15.20 -8.16 5.36
CA THR A 346 -16.05 -7.93 4.19
C THR A 346 -15.37 -8.45 2.94
N HIS A 347 -16.13 -8.72 1.88
CA HIS A 347 -15.57 -9.05 0.57
C HIS A 347 -14.65 -7.94 0.07
N LEU A 348 -15.05 -6.66 0.24
CA LEU A 348 -14.20 -5.54 -0.11
C LEU A 348 -12.96 -5.45 0.79
N GLY A 349 -13.08 -5.80 2.07
CA GLY A 349 -11.96 -5.86 3.00
C GLY A 349 -10.87 -6.86 2.58
N ALA A 350 -11.26 -7.98 1.97
CA ALA A 350 -10.37 -9.01 1.48
C ALA A 350 -10.08 -8.90 -0.03
N GLU A 351 -10.55 -7.84 -0.71
CA GLU A 351 -10.37 -7.68 -2.14
C GLU A 351 -8.90 -7.76 -2.55
N GLY A 352 -8.62 -8.52 -3.60
CA GLY A 352 -7.26 -8.71 -4.13
C GLY A 352 -6.43 -9.72 -3.35
N LEU A 353 -6.93 -10.27 -2.26
CA LEU A 353 -6.28 -11.36 -1.51
C LEU A 353 -6.88 -12.71 -1.94
N ASN A 354 -6.02 -13.71 -2.01
CA ASN A 354 -6.39 -15.02 -2.53
C ASN A 354 -6.77 -16.00 -1.40
N PHE A 355 -7.65 -15.55 -0.48
CA PHE A 355 -8.22 -16.40 0.58
C PHE A 355 -9.63 -16.86 0.19
N GLU A 356 -9.96 -18.11 0.53
CA GLU A 356 -11.25 -18.75 0.24
C GLU A 356 -12.19 -18.64 1.45
N ASP A 357 -13.43 -18.17 1.22
CA ASP A 357 -14.45 -18.05 2.26
C ASP A 357 -14.76 -19.41 2.91
N GLY A 358 -14.87 -19.43 4.20
CA GLY A 358 -15.14 -20.64 4.99
C GLY A 358 -13.93 -21.55 5.22
N ARG A 359 -12.82 -21.32 4.52
CA ARG A 359 -11.63 -22.17 4.60
C ARG A 359 -10.42 -21.47 5.22
N GLU A 360 -10.08 -20.28 4.76
CA GLU A 360 -8.96 -19.47 5.26
C GLU A 360 -9.42 -18.14 5.88
N ILE A 361 -10.62 -17.69 5.53
CA ILE A 361 -11.23 -16.44 5.98
C ILE A 361 -12.74 -16.61 6.05
N ILE A 362 -13.45 -15.80 6.85
CA ILE A 362 -14.90 -15.68 6.80
C ILE A 362 -15.24 -14.33 6.16
N LEU A 363 -15.99 -14.35 5.05
CA LEU A 363 -16.38 -13.16 4.30
C LEU A 363 -17.87 -12.88 4.49
N ARG A 364 -18.21 -11.71 5.06
CA ARG A 364 -19.59 -11.25 5.26
C ARG A 364 -19.64 -9.74 5.06
N ASP A 365 -20.70 -9.23 4.45
CA ASP A 365 -20.82 -7.79 4.17
C ASP A 365 -21.81 -7.10 5.09
N VAL A 366 -22.64 -7.86 5.79
CA VAL A 366 -23.64 -7.33 6.72
C VAL A 366 -23.09 -7.33 8.15
N PRO A 367 -23.19 -6.22 8.91
CA PRO A 367 -22.67 -6.12 10.28
C PRO A 367 -23.15 -7.25 11.21
N ALA A 368 -24.43 -7.63 11.12
CA ALA A 368 -24.99 -8.73 11.91
C ALA A 368 -24.34 -10.09 11.61
N GLU A 369 -24.01 -10.37 10.36
CA GLU A 369 -23.33 -11.60 9.96
C GLU A 369 -21.87 -11.61 10.37
N LEU A 370 -21.20 -10.45 10.34
CA LEU A 370 -19.85 -10.28 10.89
C LEU A 370 -19.83 -10.53 12.40
N ALA A 371 -20.84 -10.00 13.13
CA ALA A 371 -20.99 -10.25 14.55
C ALA A 371 -21.20 -11.75 14.84
N GLU A 372 -22.07 -12.42 14.08
CA GLU A 372 -22.32 -13.87 14.20
C GLU A 372 -21.04 -14.69 13.98
N ALA A 373 -20.26 -14.35 12.95
CA ALA A 373 -18.98 -15.00 12.69
C ALA A 373 -17.98 -14.81 13.83
N CYS A 374 -17.90 -13.60 14.38
CA CYS A 374 -17.05 -13.31 15.54
C CYS A 374 -17.50 -14.11 16.78
N VAL A 375 -18.80 -14.13 17.08
CA VAL A 375 -19.37 -14.91 18.21
C VAL A 375 -19.03 -16.39 18.10
N ARG A 376 -19.24 -16.99 16.92
CA ARG A 376 -18.93 -18.40 16.66
C ARG A 376 -17.45 -18.71 16.92
N LEU A 377 -16.54 -17.88 16.38
CA LEU A 377 -15.11 -18.10 16.51
C LEU A 377 -14.58 -17.79 17.91
N LEU A 378 -15.20 -16.85 18.64
CA LEU A 378 -14.88 -16.59 20.03
C LEU A 378 -15.35 -17.74 20.94
N GLY A 379 -16.48 -18.37 20.64
CA GLY A 379 -17.04 -19.49 21.38
C GLY A 379 -16.37 -20.84 21.09
N ASP A 380 -15.71 -20.97 19.93
CA ASP A 380 -15.00 -22.19 19.53
C ASP A 380 -13.53 -21.88 19.19
N PRO A 381 -12.62 -21.93 20.19
CA PRO A 381 -11.18 -21.72 19.99
C PRO A 381 -10.56 -22.72 19.01
N SER A 382 -11.09 -23.94 18.91
CA SER A 382 -10.57 -24.97 18.01
C SER A 382 -10.86 -24.62 16.54
N ALA A 383 -12.11 -24.22 16.25
CA ALA A 383 -12.49 -23.75 14.91
C ALA A 383 -11.72 -22.49 14.53
N ALA A 384 -11.55 -21.54 15.45
CA ALA A 384 -10.74 -20.35 15.21
C ALA A 384 -9.28 -20.70 14.87
N ALA A 385 -8.66 -21.60 15.64
CA ALA A 385 -7.30 -22.06 15.39
C ALA A 385 -7.18 -22.84 14.08
N GLN A 386 -8.16 -23.63 13.69
CA GLN A 386 -8.18 -24.35 12.40
C GLN A 386 -8.21 -23.38 11.23
N LEU A 387 -9.11 -22.40 11.26
CA LEU A 387 -9.24 -21.35 10.25
C LEU A 387 -7.93 -20.56 10.13
N GLY A 388 -7.36 -20.12 11.27
CA GLY A 388 -6.10 -19.39 11.32
C GLY A 388 -4.91 -20.16 10.76
N ARG A 389 -4.80 -21.47 11.07
CA ARG A 389 -3.76 -22.33 10.49
C ARG A 389 -3.92 -22.50 8.98
N ALA A 390 -5.15 -22.56 8.47
CA ALA A 390 -5.40 -22.61 7.03
C ALA A 390 -4.98 -21.29 6.36
N ALA A 391 -5.36 -20.16 6.95
CA ALA A 391 -4.94 -18.83 6.51
C ALA A 391 -3.40 -18.68 6.48
N LEU A 392 -2.71 -19.14 7.53
CA LEU A 392 -1.24 -19.11 7.61
C LEU A 392 -0.59 -19.90 6.46
N ARG A 393 -1.02 -21.14 6.23
CA ARG A 393 -0.45 -21.96 5.13
C ARG A 393 -0.60 -21.28 3.77
N LYS A 394 -1.78 -20.71 3.51
CA LYS A 394 -2.05 -19.96 2.28
C LYS A 394 -1.19 -18.73 2.16
N ALA A 395 -1.12 -17.94 3.26
CA ALA A 395 -0.36 -16.70 3.29
C ALA A 395 1.16 -16.96 3.14
N HIS A 396 1.69 -18.01 3.75
CA HIS A 396 3.11 -18.36 3.66
C HIS A 396 3.55 -18.60 2.21
N CYS A 397 2.72 -19.28 1.41
CA CYS A 397 3.03 -19.52 0.00
C CYS A 397 2.93 -18.27 -0.87
N ALA A 398 2.04 -17.33 -0.52
CA ALA A 398 1.69 -16.22 -1.40
C ALA A 398 2.27 -14.87 -0.97
N TYR A 399 2.49 -14.64 0.33
CA TYR A 399 2.73 -13.31 0.90
C TYR A 399 3.95 -13.25 1.83
N GLU A 400 4.71 -14.34 2.00
CA GLU A 400 5.95 -14.32 2.78
C GLU A 400 7.00 -13.45 2.05
N ARG A 401 7.61 -12.51 2.80
CA ARG A 401 8.45 -11.46 2.24
C ARG A 401 9.67 -12.00 1.47
N GLY A 402 10.36 -12.99 2.00
CA GLY A 402 11.55 -13.57 1.35
C GLY A 402 11.20 -14.21 0.00
N THR A 403 10.05 -14.91 -0.04
CA THR A 403 9.51 -15.53 -1.26
C THR A 403 9.17 -14.45 -2.30
N VAL A 404 8.42 -13.41 -1.91
CA VAL A 404 8.04 -12.32 -2.82
C VAL A 404 9.25 -11.54 -3.31
N VAL A 405 10.22 -11.25 -2.43
CA VAL A 405 11.48 -10.58 -2.79
C VAL A 405 12.25 -11.40 -3.83
N THR A 406 12.33 -12.71 -3.67
CA THR A 406 13.05 -13.58 -4.61
C THR A 406 12.34 -13.61 -5.98
N GLN A 407 11.03 -13.83 -6.00
CA GLN A 407 10.24 -13.80 -7.23
C GLN A 407 10.35 -12.46 -7.97
N LEU A 408 10.32 -11.36 -7.23
CA LEU A 408 10.45 -10.02 -7.82
C LEU A 408 11.87 -9.76 -8.34
N ALA A 409 12.91 -10.24 -7.66
CA ALA A 409 14.29 -10.13 -8.15
C ALA A 409 14.49 -10.91 -9.46
N ASP A 410 13.90 -12.10 -9.58
CA ASP A 410 13.95 -12.89 -10.81
C ASP A 410 13.20 -12.18 -11.96
N LEU A 411 12.07 -11.55 -11.65
CA LEU A 411 11.33 -10.74 -12.62
C LEU A 411 12.13 -9.52 -13.09
N PHE A 412 12.81 -8.81 -12.18
CA PHE A 412 13.71 -7.72 -12.55
C PHE A 412 14.83 -8.20 -13.48
N ARG A 413 15.49 -9.33 -13.17
CA ARG A 413 16.55 -9.91 -14.01
C ARG A 413 16.05 -10.25 -15.42
N ALA A 414 14.90 -10.93 -15.51
CA ALA A 414 14.31 -11.30 -16.80
C ALA A 414 13.98 -10.09 -17.66
N CYS A 415 13.33 -9.10 -17.08
CA CYS A 415 12.96 -7.86 -17.80
C CYS A 415 14.19 -7.00 -18.16
N TYR A 416 15.21 -6.97 -17.32
CA TYR A 416 16.46 -6.26 -17.58
C TYR A 416 17.22 -6.89 -18.76
N SER A 417 17.36 -8.22 -18.80
CA SER A 417 17.97 -8.95 -19.88
C SER A 417 17.25 -8.73 -21.21
N ASP A 418 15.91 -8.77 -21.21
CA ASP A 418 15.08 -8.51 -22.38
C ASP A 418 15.28 -7.07 -22.93
N ALA A 419 15.43 -6.08 -22.04
CA ALA A 419 15.67 -4.69 -22.44
C ALA A 419 17.05 -4.52 -23.09
N ALA A 420 18.09 -5.14 -22.53
CA ALA A 420 19.45 -5.10 -23.08
C ALA A 420 19.51 -5.72 -24.48
N HIS A 421 18.85 -6.85 -24.70
CA HIS A 421 18.79 -7.49 -26.04
C HIS A 421 18.06 -6.66 -27.09
N ARG A 422 17.03 -5.89 -26.70
CA ARG A 422 16.32 -4.99 -27.63
C ARG A 422 17.17 -3.80 -28.03
N SER A 423 17.89 -3.21 -27.09
CA SER A 423 18.79 -2.07 -27.37
C SER A 423 19.89 -2.45 -28.35
N GLN A 424 20.37 -3.70 -28.28
CA GLN A 424 21.39 -4.21 -29.26
C GLN A 424 20.83 -4.48 -30.65
N ARG A 425 19.51 -4.72 -30.79
CA ARG A 425 18.88 -4.96 -32.11
C ARG A 425 18.44 -3.69 -32.83
N THR A 426 18.39 -2.56 -32.11
CA THR A 426 17.98 -1.25 -32.64
C THR A 426 19.15 -0.28 -32.81
N ALA A 427 20.36 -0.66 -32.41
CA ALA A 427 21.64 0.02 -32.69
C ALA A 427 22.29 -0.60 -33.92
#